data_2d367352fec3ffb2ec661b12d117b65b
#
_entry.id   2d367352fec3ffb2ec661b12d117b65b
#
_cell.length_a   1.000
_cell.length_b   1.000
_cell.length_c   1.000
_cell.angle_alpha   90.00
_cell.angle_beta   90.00
_cell.angle_gamma   90.00
#
_symmetry.space_group_name_H-M   'P 1'
#
loop_
_entity.id
_entity.type
_entity.pdbx_description
1 polymer ?
#
loop_
_entity_poly.entity_id
_entity_poly.type
_entity_poly.pdbx_seq_one_letter_code
_entity_poly.pdbx_strand_id
1 'polypeptide(L)'
;IVRPEQLEDEFRGCLELAKYFLGTVGLLEDCTFRFSQWDPANPKNKYEGTPEQWEHAQAAMKTILEDLGIEYTIGIDEAAFYGPKLDIQYKNVFGKEDTLVTIQIDMLLAQRFGMEYVDVDGTKKNPYIIHRTSLGCYERTLAYLLEKYAGALPLWLSPEQVRILPVTDRAKAVSYTHLTL
;
A
#
# COMPACT_ATOMS: atom_id res chain seq x y z
N ILE A 1 -3.46 5.18 13.50
CA ILE A 1 -3.93 6.40 14.17
C ILE A 1 -2.71 7.10 14.71
N VAL A 2 -2.49 8.34 14.30
CA VAL A 2 -1.25 9.07 14.56
C VAL A 2 -1.55 10.49 15.02
N ARG A 3 -0.68 11.07 15.83
CA ARG A 3 -0.70 12.49 16.10
C ARG A 3 -0.10 13.26 14.91
N PRO A 4 -0.46 14.54 14.71
CA PRO A 4 0.06 15.32 13.58
C PRO A 4 1.58 15.31 13.44
N GLU A 5 2.30 15.40 14.56
CA GLU A 5 3.77 15.39 14.59
C GLU A 5 4.40 14.01 14.27
N GLN A 6 3.61 12.93 14.28
CA GLN A 6 4.06 11.57 13.93
C GLN A 6 3.75 11.22 12.46
N LEU A 7 2.99 12.09 11.77
CA LEU A 7 2.46 11.78 10.44
C LEU A 7 3.56 11.41 9.44
N GLU A 8 4.64 12.17 9.39
CA GLU A 8 5.75 11.93 8.46
C GLU A 8 6.42 10.58 8.70
N ASP A 9 6.84 10.32 9.93
CA ASP A 9 7.56 9.09 10.28
C ASP A 9 6.69 7.85 10.05
N GLU A 10 5.42 7.89 10.43
CA GLU A 10 4.49 6.79 10.26
C GLU A 10 4.11 6.56 8.79
N PHE A 11 3.95 7.62 8.00
CA PHE A 11 3.72 7.49 6.57
C PHE A 11 4.95 6.91 5.87
N ARG A 12 6.15 7.37 6.24
CA ARG A 12 7.43 6.82 5.77
C ARG A 12 7.52 5.32 6.04
N GLY A 13 7.23 4.90 7.27
CA GLY A 13 7.22 3.48 7.64
C GLY A 13 6.20 2.66 6.84
N CYS A 14 5.02 3.21 6.55
CA CYS A 14 4.03 2.57 5.68
C CYS A 14 4.54 2.38 4.24
N LEU A 15 5.21 3.39 3.69
CA LEU A 15 5.77 3.34 2.34
C LEU A 15 6.94 2.34 2.25
N GLU A 16 7.84 2.36 3.23
CA GLU A 16 8.95 1.40 3.32
C GLU A 16 8.46 -0.03 3.41
N LEU A 17 7.41 -0.28 4.21
CA LEU A 17 6.77 -1.60 4.30
C LEU A 17 6.21 -2.05 2.96
N ALA A 18 5.49 -1.18 2.25
CA ALA A 18 4.94 -1.49 0.92
C ALA A 18 6.07 -1.80 -0.07
N LYS A 19 7.13 -1.00 -0.10
CA LYS A 19 8.33 -1.25 -0.93
C LYS A 19 9.01 -2.57 -0.58
N TYR A 20 9.15 -2.88 0.70
CA TYR A 20 9.73 -4.14 1.14
C TYR A 20 8.93 -5.35 0.63
N PHE A 21 7.61 -5.34 0.80
CA PHE A 21 6.76 -6.44 0.30
C PHE A 21 6.80 -6.56 -1.21
N LEU A 22 6.62 -5.47 -1.93
CA LEU A 22 6.64 -5.47 -3.39
C LEU A 22 8.01 -5.90 -3.94
N GLY A 23 9.10 -5.48 -3.28
CA GLY A 23 10.45 -5.92 -3.60
C GLY A 23 10.66 -7.42 -3.34
N THR A 24 10.17 -7.92 -2.20
CA THR A 24 10.28 -9.34 -1.84
C THR A 24 9.58 -10.24 -2.85
N VAL A 25 8.40 -9.85 -3.34
CA VAL A 25 7.68 -10.63 -4.36
C VAL A 25 8.10 -10.29 -5.80
N GLY A 26 9.05 -9.36 -5.96
CA GLY A 26 9.61 -9.00 -7.28
C GLY A 26 8.73 -8.08 -8.13
N LEU A 27 7.73 -7.41 -7.56
CA LEU A 27 6.83 -6.50 -8.31
C LEU A 27 7.29 -5.04 -8.30
N LEU A 28 8.17 -4.63 -7.38
CA LEU A 28 8.51 -3.23 -7.14
C LEU A 28 9.11 -2.52 -8.36
N GLU A 29 9.92 -3.21 -9.15
CA GLU A 29 10.60 -2.64 -10.33
C GLU A 29 9.64 -2.22 -11.43
N ASP A 30 8.44 -2.84 -11.48
CA ASP A 30 7.39 -2.54 -12.46
C ASP A 30 6.34 -1.56 -11.90
N CYS A 31 6.57 -1.03 -10.68
CA CYS A 31 5.66 -0.10 -10.04
C CYS A 31 6.04 1.35 -10.36
N THR A 32 5.01 2.18 -10.48
CA THR A 32 5.09 3.64 -10.51
C THR A 32 4.32 4.22 -9.36
N PHE A 33 4.63 5.46 -8.98
CA PHE A 33 3.97 6.13 -7.87
C PHE A 33 3.15 7.30 -8.38
N ARG A 34 1.92 7.43 -7.87
CA ARG A 34 1.02 8.53 -8.20
C ARG A 34 0.56 9.23 -6.93
N PHE A 35 0.91 10.49 -6.82
CA PHE A 35 0.42 11.36 -5.75
C PHE A 35 -0.92 11.96 -6.16
N SER A 36 -2.00 11.44 -5.62
CA SER A 36 -3.35 11.86 -5.90
C SER A 36 -3.76 13.00 -4.98
N GLN A 37 -4.02 14.15 -5.58
CA GLN A 37 -4.32 15.42 -4.91
C GLN A 37 -5.78 15.81 -5.12
N TRP A 38 -6.26 16.72 -4.26
CA TRP A 38 -7.56 17.32 -4.43
C TRP A 38 -7.56 18.37 -5.55
N ASP A 39 -8.75 18.69 -6.03
CA ASP A 39 -8.98 19.86 -6.86
C ASP A 39 -9.90 20.83 -6.10
N PRO A 40 -9.40 21.99 -5.64
CA PRO A 40 -10.22 22.99 -4.96
C PRO A 40 -11.32 23.57 -5.83
N ALA A 41 -11.19 23.47 -7.16
CA ALA A 41 -12.17 23.95 -8.12
C ALA A 41 -13.21 22.89 -8.52
N ASN A 42 -13.19 21.69 -7.91
CA ASN A 42 -14.12 20.62 -8.27
C ASN A 42 -15.58 21.03 -8.05
N PRO A 43 -16.41 21.08 -9.13
CA PRO A 43 -17.78 21.57 -9.03
C PRO A 43 -18.73 20.62 -8.29
N LYS A 44 -18.31 19.37 -8.06
CA LYS A 44 -19.14 18.36 -7.37
C LYS A 44 -19.03 18.44 -5.85
N ASN A 45 -18.24 19.36 -5.33
CA ASN A 45 -17.99 19.49 -3.88
C ASN A 45 -17.64 18.16 -3.21
N LYS A 46 -16.78 17.39 -3.88
CA LYS A 46 -16.39 16.02 -3.52
C LYS A 46 -15.59 15.95 -2.21
N TYR A 47 -14.84 17.00 -1.93
CA TYR A 47 -13.83 17.00 -0.89
C TYR A 47 -14.35 17.63 0.40
N GLU A 48 -14.05 17.02 1.53
CA GLU A 48 -14.40 17.48 2.84
C GLU A 48 -13.17 18.01 3.61
N GLY A 49 -13.39 18.81 4.64
CA GLY A 49 -12.32 19.50 5.38
C GLY A 49 -12.09 20.93 4.89
N THR A 50 -11.06 21.58 5.43
CA THR A 50 -10.68 22.95 5.05
C THR A 50 -9.52 22.96 4.06
N PRO A 51 -9.38 24.02 3.23
CA PRO A 51 -8.22 24.16 2.35
C PRO A 51 -6.89 24.03 3.08
N GLU A 52 -6.77 24.59 4.28
CA GLU A 52 -5.54 24.55 5.08
C GLU A 52 -5.18 23.12 5.51
N GLN A 53 -6.17 22.28 5.83
CA GLN A 53 -5.95 20.87 6.13
C GLN A 53 -5.42 20.11 4.90
N TRP A 54 -6.00 20.37 3.73
CA TRP A 54 -5.56 19.77 2.46
C TRP A 54 -4.14 20.19 2.10
N GLU A 55 -3.84 21.48 2.16
CA GLU A 55 -2.51 22.02 1.90
C GLU A 55 -1.47 21.40 2.84
N HIS A 56 -1.78 21.33 4.14
CA HIS A 56 -0.89 20.73 5.14
C HIS A 56 -0.61 19.25 4.86
N ALA A 57 -1.65 18.43 4.63
CA ALA A 57 -1.47 17.01 4.40
C ALA A 57 -0.78 16.71 3.07
N GLN A 58 -1.08 17.50 2.02
CA GLN A 58 -0.39 17.36 0.73
C GLN A 58 1.08 17.81 0.81
N ALA A 59 1.38 18.88 1.55
CA ALA A 59 2.75 19.32 1.77
C ALA A 59 3.55 18.26 2.54
N ALA A 60 2.99 17.69 3.61
CA ALA A 60 3.62 16.61 4.36
C ALA A 60 3.92 15.40 3.46
N MET A 61 2.95 14.92 2.69
CA MET A 61 3.15 13.80 1.76
C MET A 61 4.22 14.12 0.71
N LYS A 62 4.20 15.33 0.15
CA LYS A 62 5.19 15.78 -0.84
C LYS A 62 6.59 15.75 -0.25
N THR A 63 6.79 16.32 0.94
CA THR A 63 8.08 16.34 1.64
C THR A 63 8.61 14.92 1.82
N ILE A 64 7.77 13.99 2.30
CA ILE A 64 8.18 12.59 2.48
C ILE A 64 8.63 11.94 1.17
N LEU A 65 7.89 12.14 0.09
CA LEU A 65 8.23 11.56 -1.21
C LEU A 65 9.54 12.12 -1.77
N GLU A 66 9.76 13.43 -1.61
CA GLU A 66 11.00 14.12 -2.03
C GLU A 66 12.20 13.65 -1.20
N ASP A 67 12.07 13.55 0.13
CA ASP A 67 13.12 13.08 1.04
C ASP A 67 13.53 11.63 0.76
N LEU A 68 12.57 10.80 0.36
CA LEU A 68 12.82 9.40 0.00
C LEU A 68 13.30 9.23 -1.44
N GLY A 69 13.42 10.32 -2.22
CA GLY A 69 13.82 10.27 -3.62
C GLY A 69 12.84 9.48 -4.50
N ILE A 70 11.55 9.50 -4.16
CA ILE A 70 10.52 8.81 -4.93
C ILE A 70 10.12 9.66 -6.14
N GLU A 71 10.32 9.13 -7.32
CA GLU A 71 9.74 9.71 -8.55
C GLU A 71 8.24 9.40 -8.59
N TYR A 72 7.42 10.43 -8.76
CA TYR A 72 5.96 10.28 -8.80
C TYR A 72 5.31 11.17 -9.85
N THR A 73 4.15 10.76 -10.31
CA THR A 73 3.24 11.59 -11.11
C THR A 73 2.17 12.20 -10.21
N ILE A 74 1.61 13.34 -10.63
CA ILE A 74 0.52 14.00 -9.91
C ILE A 74 -0.80 13.69 -10.59
N GLY A 75 -1.78 13.20 -9.81
CA GLY A 75 -3.17 13.03 -10.20
C GLY A 75 -4.05 14.08 -9.54
N ILE A 76 -4.48 15.09 -10.30
CA ILE A 76 -5.41 16.12 -9.80
C ILE A 76 -6.83 15.57 -9.82
N ASP A 77 -7.62 15.89 -8.80
CA ASP A 77 -8.99 15.40 -8.58
C ASP A 77 -9.10 13.88 -8.38
N GLU A 78 -7.96 13.22 -8.05
CA GLU A 78 -7.90 11.78 -7.80
C GLU A 78 -7.83 11.42 -6.30
N ALA A 79 -7.69 12.39 -5.41
CA ALA A 79 -7.67 12.16 -3.97
C ALA A 79 -8.99 11.52 -3.46
N ALA A 80 -8.91 10.88 -2.30
CA ALA A 80 -10.10 10.48 -1.56
C ALA A 80 -10.83 11.73 -1.02
N PHE A 81 -12.13 11.64 -0.73
CA PHE A 81 -12.88 12.80 -0.24
C PHE A 81 -12.40 13.31 1.13
N TYR A 82 -11.71 12.45 1.88
CA TYR A 82 -11.22 12.69 3.23
C TYR A 82 -9.72 13.02 3.32
N GLY A 83 -8.99 12.97 2.21
CA GLY A 83 -7.56 13.31 2.22
C GLY A 83 -6.79 12.84 0.99
N PRO A 84 -5.52 13.29 0.88
CA PRO A 84 -4.64 12.90 -0.21
C PRO A 84 -4.19 11.44 -0.08
N LYS A 85 -3.76 10.88 -1.20
CA LYS A 85 -3.29 9.49 -1.24
C LYS A 85 -2.09 9.30 -2.15
N LEU A 86 -1.25 8.34 -1.80
CA LEU A 86 -0.21 7.80 -2.64
C LEU A 86 -0.70 6.45 -3.19
N ASP A 87 -0.84 6.38 -4.51
CA ASP A 87 -1.19 5.15 -5.22
C ASP A 87 0.09 4.53 -5.81
N ILE A 88 0.37 3.28 -5.44
CA ILE A 88 1.42 2.49 -6.07
C ILE A 88 0.76 1.72 -7.20
N GLN A 89 1.10 2.11 -8.43
CA GLN A 89 0.54 1.58 -9.67
C GLN A 89 1.43 0.46 -10.19
N TYR A 90 0.82 -0.60 -10.71
CA TYR A 90 1.49 -1.68 -11.39
C TYR A 90 1.00 -1.79 -12.82
N LYS A 91 1.92 -1.90 -13.78
CA LYS A 91 1.58 -2.07 -15.19
C LYS A 91 1.48 -3.54 -15.52
N ASN A 92 0.28 -4.01 -15.83
CA ASN A 92 0.03 -5.40 -16.17
C ASN A 92 0.57 -5.77 -17.57
N VAL A 93 0.51 -7.05 -17.92
CA VAL A 93 1.03 -7.59 -19.20
C VAL A 93 0.34 -6.98 -20.44
N PHE A 94 -0.86 -6.41 -20.28
CA PHE A 94 -1.58 -5.71 -21.35
C PHE A 94 -1.21 -4.22 -21.45
N GLY A 95 -0.29 -3.75 -20.60
CA GLY A 95 0.14 -2.35 -20.58
C GLY A 95 -0.81 -1.42 -19.83
N LYS A 96 -1.84 -1.94 -19.14
CA LYS A 96 -2.76 -1.16 -18.33
C LYS A 96 -2.16 -0.96 -16.94
N GLU A 97 -2.22 0.26 -16.42
CA GLU A 97 -1.88 0.58 -15.04
C GLU A 97 -3.09 0.36 -14.13
N ASP A 98 -2.88 -0.40 -13.07
CA ASP A 98 -3.85 -0.63 -12.01
C ASP A 98 -3.21 -0.30 -10.64
N THR A 99 -3.98 0.28 -9.74
CA THR A 99 -3.52 0.54 -8.38
C THR A 99 -3.39 -0.77 -7.60
N LEU A 100 -2.19 -1.07 -7.15
CA LEU A 100 -1.89 -2.27 -6.37
C LEU A 100 -1.98 -2.01 -4.87
N VAL A 101 -1.35 -0.93 -4.41
CA VAL A 101 -1.34 -0.50 -3.00
C VAL A 101 -1.69 0.98 -2.94
N THR A 102 -2.45 1.37 -1.94
CA THR A 102 -2.73 2.78 -1.64
C THR A 102 -2.39 3.07 -0.18
N ILE A 103 -1.75 4.21 0.06
CA ILE A 103 -1.52 4.78 1.40
C ILE A 103 -2.22 6.13 1.43
N GLN A 104 -3.17 6.31 2.36
CA GLN A 104 -4.04 7.49 2.42
C GLN A 104 -3.89 8.20 3.76
N ILE A 105 -3.85 9.53 3.73
CA ILE A 105 -3.94 10.36 4.93
C ILE A 105 -5.39 10.80 5.07
N ASP A 106 -5.99 10.49 6.21
CA ASP A 106 -7.37 10.84 6.55
C ASP A 106 -7.37 11.85 7.68
N MET A 107 -7.88 13.03 7.38
CA MET A 107 -7.95 14.18 8.30
C MET A 107 -9.34 14.36 8.90
N LEU A 108 -10.31 13.53 8.51
CA LEU A 108 -11.73 13.77 8.74
C LEU A 108 -12.39 12.76 9.66
N LEU A 109 -12.16 11.47 9.42
CA LEU A 109 -12.92 10.40 10.08
C LEU A 109 -12.67 10.37 11.59
N ALA A 110 -11.50 10.76 12.06
CA ALA A 110 -11.21 10.86 13.48
C ALA A 110 -12.22 11.79 14.21
N GLN A 111 -12.51 12.94 13.63
CA GLN A 111 -13.54 13.86 14.17
C GLN A 111 -14.94 13.24 14.13
N ARG A 112 -15.29 12.60 13.00
CA ARG A 112 -16.61 11.96 12.84
C ARG A 112 -16.85 10.84 13.83
N PHE A 113 -15.79 10.10 14.18
CA PHE A 113 -15.86 9.01 15.17
C PHE A 113 -15.66 9.50 16.62
N GLY A 114 -15.50 10.81 16.84
CA GLY A 114 -15.24 11.36 18.16
C GLY A 114 -13.93 10.88 18.78
N MET A 115 -12.93 10.58 17.93
CA MET A 115 -11.62 10.14 18.39
C MET A 115 -10.81 11.33 18.89
N GLU A 116 -10.35 11.25 20.12
CA GLU A 116 -9.58 12.31 20.75
C GLU A 116 -8.35 11.73 21.47
N TYR A 117 -7.29 12.51 21.53
CA TYR A 117 -6.15 12.27 22.42
C TYR A 117 -5.88 13.52 23.26
N VAL A 118 -5.24 13.32 24.41
CA VAL A 118 -4.80 14.44 25.26
C VAL A 118 -3.39 14.81 24.86
N ASP A 119 -3.21 16.05 24.39
CA ASP A 119 -1.92 16.56 23.98
C ASP A 119 -1.08 17.00 25.20
N VAL A 120 0.18 17.33 24.98
CA VAL A 120 1.14 17.74 26.04
C VAL A 120 0.71 19.02 26.79
N ASP A 121 -0.11 19.85 26.15
CA ASP A 121 -0.71 21.05 26.75
C ASP A 121 -1.98 20.76 27.57
N GLY A 122 -2.39 19.48 27.68
CA GLY A 122 -3.59 19.05 28.38
C GLY A 122 -4.88 19.24 27.59
N THR A 123 -4.83 19.74 26.36
CA THR A 123 -6.01 19.91 25.51
C THR A 123 -6.34 18.61 24.77
N LYS A 124 -7.61 18.45 24.43
CA LYS A 124 -8.06 17.35 23.56
C LYS A 124 -7.95 17.76 22.11
N LYS A 125 -7.34 16.89 21.30
CA LYS A 125 -7.17 17.07 19.85
C LYS A 125 -7.59 15.81 19.10
N ASN A 126 -7.96 15.97 17.83
CA ASN A 126 -8.26 14.83 16.96
C ASN A 126 -6.97 14.31 16.31
N PRO A 127 -6.74 12.99 16.30
CA PRO A 127 -5.62 12.39 15.57
C PRO A 127 -5.88 12.41 14.06
N TYR A 128 -4.83 12.12 13.27
CA TYR A 128 -4.97 11.69 11.89
C TYR A 128 -5.05 10.16 11.79
N ILE A 129 -5.56 9.66 10.68
CA ILE A 129 -5.58 8.23 10.37
C ILE A 129 -4.80 8.00 9.09
N ILE A 130 -3.91 7.02 9.10
CA ILE A 130 -3.27 6.52 7.87
C ILE A 130 -3.93 5.19 7.52
N HIS A 131 -4.63 5.17 6.38
CA HIS A 131 -5.13 3.94 5.80
C HIS A 131 -4.08 3.34 4.89
N ARG A 132 -3.70 2.10 5.13
CA ARG A 132 -2.70 1.43 4.31
C ARG A 132 -2.97 -0.06 4.19
N THR A 133 -2.50 -0.66 3.11
CA THR A 133 -2.32 -2.10 2.98
C THR A 133 -0.83 -2.40 2.78
N SER A 134 -0.41 -3.63 3.01
CA SER A 134 0.97 -4.06 2.74
C SER A 134 1.14 -4.57 1.31
N LEU A 135 0.20 -5.39 0.84
CA LEU A 135 0.21 -6.03 -0.48
C LEU A 135 -0.97 -5.63 -1.37
N GLY A 136 -1.90 -4.83 -0.85
CA GLY A 136 -3.17 -4.56 -1.52
C GLY A 136 -4.15 -5.74 -1.38
N CYS A 137 -4.90 -6.02 -2.45
CA CYS A 137 -5.82 -7.15 -2.53
C CYS A 137 -5.03 -8.43 -2.90
N TYR A 138 -5.20 -9.49 -2.12
CA TYR A 138 -4.48 -10.75 -2.32
C TYR A 138 -4.72 -11.35 -3.72
N GLU A 139 -5.95 -11.36 -4.19
CA GLU A 139 -6.32 -11.92 -5.49
C GLU A 139 -5.67 -11.15 -6.63
N ARG A 140 -5.65 -9.83 -6.55
CA ARG A 140 -5.00 -8.97 -7.54
C ARG A 140 -3.48 -9.15 -7.54
N THR A 141 -2.88 -9.18 -6.37
CA THR A 141 -1.43 -9.40 -6.24
C THR A 141 -1.03 -10.77 -6.77
N LEU A 142 -1.81 -11.81 -6.45
CA LEU A 142 -1.58 -13.16 -6.99
C LEU A 142 -1.71 -13.18 -8.53
N ALA A 143 -2.71 -12.50 -9.09
CA ALA A 143 -2.87 -12.42 -10.53
C ALA A 143 -1.64 -11.80 -11.20
N TYR A 144 -1.10 -10.70 -10.67
CA TYR A 144 0.11 -10.08 -11.20
C TYR A 144 1.36 -10.95 -11.05
N LEU A 145 1.47 -11.70 -9.95
CA LEU A 145 2.55 -12.67 -9.79
C LEU A 145 2.47 -13.80 -10.83
N LEU A 146 1.27 -14.32 -11.08
CA LEU A 146 1.06 -15.33 -12.13
C LEU A 146 1.36 -14.78 -13.52
N GLU A 147 0.98 -13.54 -13.81
CA GLU A 147 1.32 -12.86 -15.07
C GLU A 147 2.83 -12.66 -15.20
N LYS A 148 3.48 -12.08 -14.19
CA LYS A 148 4.91 -11.78 -14.22
C LYS A 148 5.78 -13.00 -14.38
N TYR A 149 5.48 -14.05 -13.64
CA TYR A 149 6.26 -15.29 -13.64
C TYR A 149 5.75 -16.33 -14.65
N ALA A 150 4.68 -16.01 -15.42
CA ALA A 150 4.03 -16.96 -16.33
C ALA A 150 3.71 -18.31 -15.66
N GLY A 151 3.34 -18.29 -14.38
CA GLY A 151 3.08 -19.46 -13.55
C GLY A 151 4.32 -20.16 -12.98
N ALA A 152 5.53 -19.82 -13.41
CA ALA A 152 6.78 -20.35 -12.86
C ALA A 152 7.24 -19.56 -11.62
N LEU A 153 6.46 -19.64 -10.55
CA LEU A 153 6.73 -18.92 -9.31
C LEU A 153 8.09 -19.30 -8.69
N PRO A 154 8.76 -18.38 -7.99
CA PRO A 154 9.92 -18.70 -7.17
C PRO A 154 9.61 -19.84 -6.18
N LEU A 155 10.60 -20.68 -5.86
CA LEU A 155 10.40 -21.87 -5.04
C LEU A 155 9.67 -21.56 -3.72
N TRP A 156 10.09 -20.51 -3.01
CA TRP A 156 9.50 -20.11 -1.72
C TRP A 156 8.05 -19.64 -1.82
N LEU A 157 7.61 -19.19 -3.00
CA LEU A 157 6.24 -18.72 -3.27
C LEU A 157 5.38 -19.80 -3.94
N SER A 158 5.98 -20.94 -4.32
CA SER A 158 5.27 -22.04 -4.95
C SER A 158 4.39 -22.78 -3.96
N PRO A 159 3.11 -23.06 -4.28
CA PRO A 159 2.20 -23.82 -3.40
C PRO A 159 2.72 -25.21 -3.07
N GLU A 160 3.43 -25.81 -4.03
CA GLU A 160 4.10 -27.11 -3.88
C GLU A 160 5.58 -26.92 -4.17
N GLN A 161 6.41 -27.02 -3.14
CA GLN A 161 7.85 -26.78 -3.24
C GLN A 161 8.64 -28.03 -3.60
N VAL A 162 8.16 -29.19 -3.17
CA VAL A 162 8.78 -30.49 -3.43
C VAL A 162 7.70 -31.54 -3.63
N ARG A 163 7.85 -32.33 -4.67
CA ARG A 163 7.01 -33.51 -4.90
C ARG A 163 7.89 -34.77 -5.08
N ILE A 164 7.65 -35.77 -4.26
CA ILE A 164 8.33 -37.07 -4.39
C ILE A 164 7.45 -38.02 -5.18
N LEU A 165 7.95 -38.48 -6.32
CA LEU A 165 7.24 -39.41 -7.20
C LEU A 165 7.86 -40.82 -7.07
N PRO A 166 7.22 -41.74 -6.32
CA PRO A 166 7.72 -43.12 -6.25
C PRO A 166 7.52 -43.84 -7.59
N VAL A 167 8.57 -44.46 -8.08
CA VAL A 167 8.54 -45.23 -9.37
C VAL A 167 7.69 -46.48 -9.28
N THR A 168 7.57 -47.04 -8.07
CA THR A 168 6.77 -48.25 -7.81
C THR A 168 5.99 -48.11 -6.51
N ASP A 169 4.89 -48.87 -6.37
CA ASP A 169 4.08 -48.86 -5.14
C ASP A 169 4.86 -49.33 -3.92
N ARG A 170 5.89 -50.16 -4.06
CA ARG A 170 6.78 -50.59 -2.96
C ARG A 170 7.52 -49.41 -2.33
N ALA A 171 7.78 -48.33 -3.07
CA ALA A 171 8.50 -47.16 -2.60
C ALA A 171 7.59 -46.11 -1.94
N LYS A 172 6.27 -46.26 -1.94
CA LYS A 172 5.32 -45.29 -1.37
C LYS A 172 5.55 -45.06 0.12
N ALA A 173 5.75 -46.12 0.90
CA ALA A 173 5.98 -45.98 2.35
C ALA A 173 7.28 -45.20 2.66
N VAL A 174 8.33 -45.43 1.87
CA VAL A 174 9.61 -44.74 2.03
C VAL A 174 9.50 -43.27 1.61
N SER A 175 8.74 -42.94 0.58
CA SER A 175 8.52 -41.56 0.16
C SER A 175 7.77 -40.75 1.23
N TYR A 176 6.84 -41.37 1.94
CA TYR A 176 6.07 -40.73 3.04
C TYR A 176 6.96 -40.38 4.24
N THR A 177 7.88 -41.26 4.61
CA THR A 177 8.79 -41.04 5.76
C THR A 177 9.83 -39.96 5.52
N HIS A 178 10.11 -39.57 4.27
CA HIS A 178 11.08 -38.51 3.93
C HIS A 178 10.45 -37.15 3.72
N LEU A 179 9.10 -37.05 3.70
CA LEU A 179 8.36 -35.78 3.64
C LEU A 179 8.06 -35.17 5.02
N THR A 180 8.33 -35.89 6.10
CA THR A 180 8.03 -35.53 7.51
C THR A 180 9.30 -35.15 8.30
N LEU A 181 10.19 -34.39 7.69
CA LEU A 181 11.31 -33.77 8.41
C LEU A 181 11.01 -32.31 8.74
#